data_5549a9c08f36df53a1ffbed4dc47280f
#
_entry.id   5549a9c08f36df53a1ffbed4dc47280f
#
_cell.length_a   1.000
_cell.length_b   1.000
_cell.length_c   1.000
_cell.angle_alpha   90.00
_cell.angle_beta   90.00
_cell.angle_gamma   90.00
#
_symmetry.space_group_name_H-M   'P 1'
#
loop_
_entity.id
_entity.type
_entity.pdbx_description
1 polymer ?
#
loop_
_entity_poly.entity_id
_entity_poly.type
_entity_poly.pdbx_seq_one_letter_code
_entity_poly.pdbx_strand_id
1 'polypeptide(L)'
;MSQEIIHTAKFKEAFGRLCQESVDKIFILTDETTQRLCRPLLKQWDRLDGATDIVIPPTDVNKNIETTTTVWSALADGGASRHSLMVCLGGGMVTDLGGFAASTFKRGLRFINIPTTLLAMVDAAVGGKTGVNFNALKNEIGVFNEAAIVVIDTDFLRTLDKRNMLSGYAEMLKHALLHDEAMWAEHLKMDFNDINYAQLQKLVEQRIEVIRHIVTIDPHEKGLRKALNLGHTVGHALESFAMETGRPVLHGYAVAWGLVGELYLSAVLQHFPQDKMRQTVRFIREHYEAINFTCNDYDRLFELMKHDKKNVGGEINFTLLSDVGEIRLDNHASCELIGDMFDFLREG
;
A
#
# COMPACT_ATOMS: atom_id res chain seq x y z
N MET A 1 -22.41 3.03 -4.48
CA MET A 1 -21.85 4.33 -4.95
C MET A 1 -20.39 4.06 -5.25
N SER A 2 -19.84 4.58 -6.34
CA SER A 2 -18.40 4.46 -6.61
C SER A 2 -17.61 5.32 -5.61
N GLN A 3 -16.44 4.85 -5.19
CA GLN A 3 -15.50 5.56 -4.33
C GLN A 3 -15.16 6.94 -4.92
N GLU A 4 -15.37 8.00 -4.14
CA GLU A 4 -14.96 9.35 -4.52
C GLU A 4 -13.57 9.63 -3.94
N ILE A 5 -12.58 9.93 -4.80
CA ILE A 5 -11.22 10.28 -4.37
C ILE A 5 -11.05 11.77 -4.57
N ILE A 6 -10.69 12.50 -3.51
CA ILE A 6 -10.66 13.96 -3.50
C ILE A 6 -9.42 14.50 -2.78
N HIS A 7 -9.01 15.72 -3.13
CA HIS A 7 -8.10 16.53 -2.33
C HIS A 7 -8.86 17.25 -1.19
N THR A 8 -8.18 17.56 -0.09
CA THR A 8 -8.75 18.27 1.08
C THR A 8 -9.53 19.53 0.75
N ALA A 9 -9.10 20.30 -0.25
CA ALA A 9 -9.82 21.49 -0.69
C ALA A 9 -11.29 21.22 -1.08
N LYS A 10 -11.61 20.00 -1.52
CA LYS A 10 -12.98 19.56 -1.88
C LYS A 10 -13.71 18.85 -0.75
N PHE A 11 -13.05 18.60 0.38
CA PHE A 11 -13.61 17.80 1.47
C PHE A 11 -14.93 18.36 1.99
N LYS A 12 -15.00 19.66 2.28
CA LYS A 12 -16.19 20.31 2.84
C LYS A 12 -17.42 20.10 1.96
N GLU A 13 -17.27 20.16 0.65
CA GLU A 13 -18.35 19.94 -0.30
C GLU A 13 -18.76 18.47 -0.37
N ALA A 14 -17.78 17.55 -0.55
CA ALA A 14 -18.03 16.12 -0.64
C ALA A 14 -18.62 15.57 0.66
N PHE A 15 -18.07 15.98 1.80
CA PHE A 15 -18.57 15.62 3.12
C PHE A 15 -19.98 16.18 3.36
N GLY A 16 -20.24 17.41 2.87
CA GLY A 16 -21.57 18.02 2.91
C GLY A 16 -22.61 17.21 2.15
N ARG A 17 -22.26 16.71 0.96
CA ARG A 17 -23.14 15.81 0.18
C ARG A 17 -23.39 14.49 0.93
N LEU A 18 -22.35 13.88 1.46
CA LEU A 18 -22.46 12.63 2.22
C LEU A 18 -23.34 12.76 3.47
N CYS A 19 -23.27 13.91 4.15
CA CYS A 19 -24.06 14.20 5.36
C CYS A 19 -25.50 14.66 5.06
N GLN A 20 -25.89 14.94 3.83
CA GLN A 20 -27.29 15.19 3.45
C GLN A 20 -28.17 13.95 3.70
N GLU A 21 -27.60 12.76 3.66
CA GLU A 21 -28.24 11.51 4.03
C GLU A 21 -28.10 11.25 5.54
N SER A 22 -28.74 12.03 6.39
CA SER A 22 -28.85 11.90 7.85
C SER A 22 -27.72 11.09 8.53
N VAL A 23 -26.54 11.71 8.72
CA VAL A 23 -25.49 11.17 9.61
C VAL A 23 -25.85 11.55 11.04
N ASP A 24 -26.07 10.54 11.91
CA ASP A 24 -26.46 10.76 13.32
C ASP A 24 -25.24 10.94 14.24
N LYS A 25 -24.17 10.19 14.00
CA LYS A 25 -22.92 10.24 14.78
C LYS A 25 -21.71 10.06 13.89
N ILE A 26 -20.60 10.67 14.30
CA ILE A 26 -19.30 10.53 13.62
C ILE A 26 -18.29 9.93 14.61
N PHE A 27 -17.58 8.91 14.16
CA PHE A 27 -16.49 8.28 14.88
C PHE A 27 -15.21 8.47 14.10
N ILE A 28 -14.10 8.82 14.75
CA ILE A 28 -12.78 8.95 14.12
C ILE A 28 -11.89 7.85 14.68
N LEU A 29 -11.49 6.93 13.81
CA LEU A 29 -10.55 5.86 14.13
C LEU A 29 -9.14 6.32 13.82
N THR A 30 -8.24 6.23 14.78
CA THR A 30 -6.81 6.49 14.66
C THR A 30 -6.02 5.39 15.37
N ASP A 31 -4.74 5.25 15.06
CA ASP A 31 -3.80 4.67 16.00
C ASP A 31 -3.22 5.74 16.93
N GLU A 32 -2.50 5.33 17.99
CA GLU A 32 -1.90 6.24 18.97
C GLU A 32 -0.97 7.28 18.33
N THR A 33 -0.27 6.92 17.25
CA THR A 33 0.65 7.81 16.54
C THR A 33 -0.13 8.86 15.76
N THR A 34 -1.12 8.43 14.98
CA THR A 34 -1.94 9.34 14.16
C THR A 34 -2.90 10.16 14.99
N GLN A 35 -3.35 9.65 16.16
CA GLN A 35 -4.09 10.45 17.15
C GLN A 35 -3.27 11.66 17.62
N ARG A 36 -2.00 11.45 17.89
CA ARG A 36 -1.11 12.52 18.35
C ARG A 36 -0.70 13.48 17.25
N LEU A 37 -0.34 12.97 16.07
CA LEU A 37 0.30 13.74 15.00
C LEU A 37 -0.68 14.29 13.95
N CYS A 38 -1.70 13.52 13.61
CA CYS A 38 -2.59 13.82 12.49
C CYS A 38 -3.97 14.32 12.93
N ARG A 39 -4.52 13.81 14.04
CA ARG A 39 -5.84 14.22 14.54
C ARG A 39 -5.95 15.73 14.79
N PRO A 40 -4.93 16.43 15.32
CA PRO A 40 -4.96 17.89 15.47
C PRO A 40 -5.07 18.67 14.17
N LEU A 41 -4.61 18.12 13.05
CA LEU A 41 -4.69 18.77 11.74
C LEU A 41 -6.13 18.84 11.21
N LEU A 42 -7.03 17.98 11.72
CA LEU A 42 -8.45 18.01 11.37
C LEU A 42 -9.25 19.13 12.08
N LYS A 43 -8.65 19.88 13.00
CA LYS A 43 -9.35 20.99 13.71
C LYS A 43 -9.92 22.07 12.78
N GLN A 44 -9.35 22.21 11.59
CA GLN A 44 -9.87 23.14 10.56
C GLN A 44 -11.09 22.57 9.79
N TRP A 45 -11.49 21.34 10.09
CA TRP A 45 -12.59 20.65 9.42
C TRP A 45 -13.84 20.68 10.33
N ASP A 46 -14.53 21.82 10.37
CA ASP A 46 -15.61 22.22 11.32
C ASP A 46 -16.64 21.13 11.65
N ARG A 47 -16.89 20.20 10.73
CA ARG A 47 -17.91 19.17 10.91
C ARG A 47 -17.41 17.92 11.64
N LEU A 48 -16.13 17.83 11.94
CA LEU A 48 -15.53 16.75 12.72
C LEU A 48 -15.38 17.14 14.21
N ASP A 49 -15.74 18.38 14.57
CA ASP A 49 -15.86 18.79 15.96
C ASP A 49 -17.04 18.04 16.62
N GLY A 50 -16.78 17.43 17.78
CA GLY A 50 -17.78 16.60 18.48
C GLY A 50 -17.83 15.13 18.03
N ALA A 51 -16.99 14.70 17.07
CA ALA A 51 -16.83 13.30 16.75
C ALA A 51 -16.24 12.52 17.95
N THR A 52 -16.63 11.25 18.09
CA THR A 52 -16.06 10.35 19.08
C THR A 52 -14.77 9.72 18.56
N ASP A 53 -13.66 9.95 19.23
CA ASP A 53 -12.37 9.36 18.86
C ASP A 53 -12.30 7.90 19.35
N ILE A 54 -11.84 7.00 18.48
CA ILE A 54 -11.50 5.59 18.77
C ILE A 54 -10.01 5.44 18.48
N VAL A 55 -9.22 5.08 19.49
CA VAL A 55 -7.77 4.96 19.37
C VAL A 55 -7.37 3.51 19.55
N ILE A 56 -6.58 2.98 18.61
CA ILE A 56 -6.07 1.61 18.63
C ILE A 56 -4.53 1.59 18.72
N PRO A 57 -3.93 0.48 19.16
CA PRO A 57 -2.47 0.35 19.17
C PRO A 57 -1.91 0.46 17.74
N PRO A 58 -0.71 1.08 17.56
CA PRO A 58 -0.08 1.23 16.25
C PRO A 58 0.55 -0.09 15.78
N THR A 59 1.00 -0.11 14.55
CA THR A 59 1.73 -1.18 13.84
C THR A 59 0.88 -2.32 13.29
N ASP A 60 1.37 -2.96 12.23
CA ASP A 60 0.67 -4.02 11.50
C ASP A 60 0.44 -5.31 12.34
N VAL A 61 1.19 -5.50 13.41
CA VAL A 61 0.98 -6.60 14.37
C VAL A 61 -0.41 -6.48 15.05
N ASN A 62 -0.89 -5.26 15.22
CA ASN A 62 -2.20 -4.97 15.82
C ASN A 62 -3.34 -4.92 14.78
N LYS A 63 -3.05 -5.19 13.51
CA LYS A 63 -4.06 -5.34 12.46
C LYS A 63 -4.70 -6.72 12.54
N ASN A 64 -5.48 -7.00 13.57
CA ASN A 64 -6.03 -8.31 13.90
C ASN A 64 -7.50 -8.24 14.35
N ILE A 65 -8.09 -9.41 14.64
CA ILE A 65 -9.50 -9.51 15.02
C ILE A 65 -9.78 -8.94 16.42
N GLU A 66 -8.81 -9.02 17.32
CA GLU A 66 -8.89 -8.51 18.68
C GLU A 66 -9.00 -6.98 18.69
N THR A 67 -8.17 -6.31 17.90
CA THR A 67 -8.23 -4.86 17.70
C THR A 67 -9.54 -4.46 16.99
N THR A 68 -9.99 -5.25 16.03
CA THR A 68 -11.29 -5.02 15.37
C THR A 68 -12.44 -5.13 16.37
N THR A 69 -12.39 -6.10 17.28
CA THR A 69 -13.38 -6.25 18.36
C THR A 69 -13.41 -5.03 19.27
N THR A 70 -12.24 -4.45 19.58
CA THR A 70 -12.16 -3.19 20.34
C THR A 70 -12.86 -2.05 19.61
N VAL A 71 -12.69 -1.93 18.29
CA VAL A 71 -13.39 -0.92 17.48
C VAL A 71 -14.90 -1.15 17.49
N TRP A 72 -15.37 -2.40 17.33
CA TRP A 72 -16.81 -2.71 17.40
C TRP A 72 -17.41 -2.38 18.77
N SER A 73 -16.69 -2.68 19.85
CA SER A 73 -17.13 -2.33 21.22
C SER A 73 -17.26 -0.82 21.39
N ALA A 74 -16.25 -0.05 20.96
CA ALA A 74 -16.28 1.40 21.03
C ALA A 74 -17.43 2.02 20.20
N LEU A 75 -17.72 1.46 19.02
CA LEU A 75 -18.87 1.86 18.20
C LEU A 75 -20.20 1.56 18.92
N ALA A 76 -20.31 0.37 19.54
CA ALA A 76 -21.52 -0.02 20.26
C ALA A 76 -21.75 0.87 21.49
N ASP A 77 -20.73 1.07 22.32
CA ASP A 77 -20.76 1.90 23.53
C ASP A 77 -21.06 3.37 23.22
N GLY A 78 -20.49 3.87 22.11
CA GLY A 78 -20.80 5.20 21.57
C GLY A 78 -22.21 5.30 20.95
N GLY A 79 -22.96 4.20 20.90
CA GLY A 79 -24.33 4.16 20.36
C GLY A 79 -24.38 4.39 18.85
N ALA A 80 -23.41 3.87 18.11
CA ALA A 80 -23.42 3.93 16.65
C ALA A 80 -24.65 3.23 16.05
N SER A 81 -25.28 3.83 15.06
CA SER A 81 -26.37 3.28 14.27
C SER A 81 -25.90 2.92 12.85
N ARG A 82 -26.78 2.43 11.99
CA ARG A 82 -26.48 2.25 10.55
C ARG A 82 -26.31 3.57 9.79
N HIS A 83 -26.73 4.67 10.38
CA HIS A 83 -26.61 6.01 9.82
C HIS A 83 -25.35 6.74 10.33
N SER A 84 -24.59 6.13 11.23
CA SER A 84 -23.33 6.70 11.69
C SER A 84 -22.26 6.63 10.61
N LEU A 85 -21.25 7.49 10.72
CA LEU A 85 -20.13 7.58 9.80
C LEU A 85 -18.83 7.29 10.55
N MET A 86 -17.97 6.46 10.00
CA MET A 86 -16.62 6.27 10.52
C MET A 86 -15.59 6.96 9.62
N VAL A 87 -14.68 7.70 10.20
CA VAL A 87 -13.54 8.35 9.52
C VAL A 87 -12.27 7.62 9.96
N CYS A 88 -11.61 6.94 9.05
CA CYS A 88 -10.35 6.24 9.29
C CYS A 88 -9.19 7.19 8.97
N LEU A 89 -8.56 7.75 9.99
CA LEU A 89 -7.43 8.69 9.86
C LEU A 89 -6.14 7.97 10.25
N GLY A 90 -5.38 7.49 9.27
CA GLY A 90 -4.15 6.75 9.55
C GLY A 90 -3.49 6.12 8.34
N GLY A 91 -2.47 5.30 8.58
CA GLY A 91 -1.83 4.49 7.54
C GLY A 91 -2.68 3.31 7.08
N GLY A 92 -2.11 2.43 6.24
CA GLY A 92 -2.80 1.25 5.69
C GLY A 92 -3.43 0.36 6.77
N MET A 93 -2.77 0.20 7.92
CA MET A 93 -3.32 -0.57 9.04
C MET A 93 -4.67 0.00 9.51
N VAL A 94 -4.76 1.30 9.69
CA VAL A 94 -5.98 1.97 10.16
C VAL A 94 -7.07 1.97 9.09
N THR A 95 -6.72 2.20 7.82
CA THR A 95 -7.69 2.21 6.72
C THR A 95 -8.26 0.83 6.43
N ASP A 96 -7.42 -0.23 6.46
CA ASP A 96 -7.85 -1.60 6.22
C ASP A 96 -8.71 -2.15 7.36
N LEU A 97 -8.21 -2.07 8.61
CA LEU A 97 -8.93 -2.54 9.79
C LEU A 97 -10.21 -1.73 10.02
N GLY A 98 -10.13 -0.41 9.86
CA GLY A 98 -11.28 0.48 10.01
C GLY A 98 -12.34 0.23 8.94
N GLY A 99 -11.94 0.09 7.68
CA GLY A 99 -12.84 -0.28 6.60
C GLY A 99 -13.52 -1.63 6.84
N PHE A 100 -12.78 -2.63 7.33
CA PHE A 100 -13.33 -3.94 7.70
C PHE A 100 -14.30 -3.83 8.89
N ALA A 101 -13.91 -3.12 9.96
CA ALA A 101 -14.77 -2.91 11.12
C ALA A 101 -16.07 -2.19 10.73
N ALA A 102 -16.01 -1.13 9.92
CA ALA A 102 -17.18 -0.43 9.42
C ALA A 102 -18.07 -1.33 8.56
N SER A 103 -17.48 -2.11 7.67
CA SER A 103 -18.20 -2.98 6.74
C SER A 103 -18.96 -4.09 7.44
N THR A 104 -18.50 -4.53 8.59
CA THR A 104 -19.06 -5.67 9.34
C THR A 104 -19.97 -5.26 10.51
N PHE A 105 -19.75 -4.07 11.10
CA PHE A 105 -20.58 -3.57 12.18
C PHE A 105 -22.01 -3.28 11.70
N LYS A 106 -23.03 -3.85 12.38
CA LYS A 106 -24.46 -3.72 12.03
C LYS A 106 -24.80 -3.99 10.55
N ARG A 107 -24.01 -4.82 9.87
CA ARG A 107 -24.07 -5.15 8.42
C ARG A 107 -23.69 -3.99 7.51
N GLY A 108 -22.88 -3.09 7.99
CA GLY A 108 -22.25 -2.01 7.23
C GLY A 108 -22.56 -0.62 7.78
N LEU A 109 -21.49 0.14 8.04
CA LEU A 109 -21.49 1.58 8.21
C LEU A 109 -20.82 2.21 7.01
N ARG A 110 -21.22 3.43 6.67
CA ARG A 110 -20.43 4.25 5.75
C ARG A 110 -19.11 4.65 6.41
N PHE A 111 -18.04 4.70 5.62
CA PHE A 111 -16.74 5.15 6.11
C PHE A 111 -16.01 6.01 5.09
N ILE A 112 -15.08 6.81 5.59
CA ILE A 112 -14.18 7.69 4.85
C ILE A 112 -12.77 7.29 5.22
N ASN A 113 -11.86 7.23 4.25
CA ASN A 113 -10.43 7.07 4.48
C ASN A 113 -9.71 8.41 4.32
N ILE A 114 -8.90 8.76 5.31
CA ILE A 114 -7.93 9.86 5.28
C ILE A 114 -6.55 9.24 5.51
N PRO A 115 -5.92 8.72 4.45
CA PRO A 115 -4.61 8.08 4.57
C PRO A 115 -3.54 9.10 4.95
N THR A 116 -2.70 8.76 5.93
CA THR A 116 -1.65 9.62 6.46
C THR A 116 -0.24 9.14 6.15
N THR A 117 -0.11 7.99 5.50
CA THR A 117 1.17 7.48 4.97
C THR A 117 1.14 7.47 3.46
N LEU A 118 2.31 7.66 2.83
CA LEU A 118 2.39 7.62 1.37
C LEU A 118 1.93 6.28 0.80
N LEU A 119 2.31 5.16 1.44
CA LEU A 119 1.85 3.81 1.06
C LEU A 119 0.33 3.70 1.06
N ALA A 120 -0.34 4.23 2.10
CA ALA A 120 -1.79 4.20 2.15
C ALA A 120 -2.45 5.08 1.08
N MET A 121 -1.86 6.24 0.75
CA MET A 121 -2.37 7.14 -0.29
C MET A 121 -2.32 6.51 -1.69
N VAL A 122 -1.26 5.76 -2.00
CA VAL A 122 -1.01 5.26 -3.35
C VAL A 122 -1.38 3.78 -3.55
N ASP A 123 -1.78 3.07 -2.50
CA ASP A 123 -2.14 1.64 -2.57
C ASP A 123 -3.28 1.29 -1.62
N ALA A 124 -3.05 1.21 -0.30
CA ALA A 124 -3.95 0.54 0.63
C ALA A 124 -5.34 1.20 0.75
N ALA A 125 -5.47 2.53 0.73
CA ALA A 125 -6.76 3.20 0.92
C ALA A 125 -7.64 3.20 -0.34
N VAL A 126 -7.12 2.77 -1.49
CA VAL A 126 -7.78 2.83 -2.80
C VAL A 126 -8.13 1.42 -3.28
N GLY A 127 -9.32 1.24 -3.86
CA GLY A 127 -9.72 -0.03 -4.48
C GLY A 127 -10.48 -0.99 -3.57
N GLY A 128 -10.87 -0.56 -2.35
CA GLY A 128 -11.89 -1.22 -1.52
C GLY A 128 -11.48 -2.55 -0.88
N LYS A 129 -10.22 -2.93 -0.92
CA LYS A 129 -9.73 -4.08 -0.15
C LYS A 129 -9.61 -3.66 1.32
N THR A 130 -10.39 -4.27 2.21
CA THR A 130 -10.31 -4.03 3.66
C THR A 130 -10.15 -5.36 4.38
N GLY A 131 -9.43 -5.40 5.48
CA GLY A 131 -9.22 -6.67 6.17
C GLY A 131 -8.20 -6.61 7.30
N VAL A 132 -7.99 -7.78 7.89
CA VAL A 132 -7.10 -7.97 9.02
C VAL A 132 -6.25 -9.23 8.85
N ASN A 133 -5.17 -9.28 9.60
CA ASN A 133 -4.29 -10.43 9.69
C ASN A 133 -4.94 -11.52 10.56
N PHE A 134 -4.68 -12.78 10.24
CA PHE A 134 -5.18 -13.92 11.01
C PHE A 134 -4.18 -15.06 10.99
N ASN A 135 -3.93 -15.67 12.15
CA ASN A 135 -2.99 -16.80 12.31
C ASN A 135 -1.61 -16.53 11.67
N ALA A 136 -1.03 -15.37 11.95
CA ALA A 136 0.25 -14.90 11.39
C ALA A 136 0.26 -14.70 9.85
N LEU A 137 -0.88 -14.86 9.18
CA LEU A 137 -1.02 -14.57 7.75
C LEU A 137 -1.56 -13.15 7.55
N LYS A 138 -0.96 -12.41 6.62
CA LYS A 138 -1.38 -11.04 6.30
C LYS A 138 -2.66 -11.01 5.47
N ASN A 139 -3.58 -10.09 5.83
CA ASN A 139 -4.79 -9.78 5.06
C ASN A 139 -5.66 -11.02 4.73
N GLU A 140 -5.73 -11.98 5.65
CA GLU A 140 -6.41 -13.26 5.40
C GLU A 140 -7.94 -13.14 5.53
N ILE A 141 -8.41 -12.27 6.43
CA ILE A 141 -9.83 -12.03 6.63
C ILE A 141 -10.16 -10.62 6.18
N GLY A 142 -11.12 -10.48 5.25
CA GLY A 142 -11.48 -9.18 4.74
C GLY A 142 -12.73 -9.18 3.88
N VAL A 143 -13.09 -8.00 3.41
CA VAL A 143 -14.21 -7.78 2.49
C VAL A 143 -13.80 -6.78 1.41
N PHE A 144 -14.44 -6.87 0.25
CA PHE A 144 -14.38 -5.82 -0.76
C PHE A 144 -15.49 -4.82 -0.48
N ASN A 145 -15.14 -3.68 0.11
CA ASN A 145 -16.05 -2.57 0.34
C ASN A 145 -15.31 -1.24 0.23
N GLU A 146 -15.77 -0.38 -0.65
CA GLU A 146 -15.13 0.91 -0.93
C GLU A 146 -15.52 1.96 0.13
N ALA A 147 -14.54 2.75 0.57
CA ALA A 147 -14.82 3.97 1.32
C ALA A 147 -15.70 4.90 0.48
N ALA A 148 -16.67 5.56 1.08
CA ALA A 148 -17.50 6.56 0.39
C ALA A 148 -16.64 7.71 -0.18
N ILE A 149 -15.64 8.13 0.59
CA ILE A 149 -14.67 9.16 0.19
C ILE A 149 -13.27 8.71 0.63
N VAL A 150 -12.27 8.92 -0.23
CA VAL A 150 -10.85 8.89 0.13
C VAL A 150 -10.29 10.29 -0.03
N VAL A 151 -9.75 10.86 1.04
CA VAL A 151 -9.17 12.21 1.03
C VAL A 151 -7.66 12.11 0.94
N ILE A 152 -7.10 12.53 -0.17
CA ILE A 152 -5.65 12.54 -0.42
C ILE A 152 -5.10 13.94 -0.13
N ASP A 153 -4.25 14.03 0.88
CA ASP A 153 -3.60 15.27 1.28
C ASP A 153 -2.17 15.01 1.76
N THR A 154 -1.22 15.40 0.95
CA THR A 154 0.20 15.19 1.24
C THR A 154 0.73 16.04 2.41
N ASP A 155 -0.04 16.99 2.94
CA ASP A 155 0.36 17.70 4.16
C ASP A 155 0.42 16.77 5.38
N PHE A 156 -0.35 15.67 5.42
CA PHE A 156 -0.20 14.64 6.45
C PHE A 156 1.17 13.96 6.40
N LEU A 157 1.81 13.88 5.22
CA LEU A 157 3.13 13.27 5.06
C LEU A 157 4.25 14.07 5.74
N ARG A 158 4.01 15.34 6.12
CA ARG A 158 4.96 16.14 6.93
C ARG A 158 5.17 15.56 8.33
N THR A 159 4.26 14.70 8.79
CA THR A 159 4.36 14.00 10.07
C THR A 159 5.04 12.63 9.94
N LEU A 160 5.33 12.19 8.71
CA LEU A 160 5.85 10.86 8.41
C LEU A 160 7.39 10.85 8.46
N ASP A 161 7.98 9.84 9.07
CA ASP A 161 9.43 9.64 9.04
C ASP A 161 9.94 9.18 7.66
N LYS A 162 11.25 9.35 7.43
CA LYS A 162 11.88 9.04 6.15
C LYS A 162 11.72 7.57 5.74
N ARG A 163 11.77 6.63 6.68
CA ARG A 163 11.62 5.19 6.37
C ARG A 163 10.23 4.87 5.85
N ASN A 164 9.20 5.39 6.49
CA ASN A 164 7.82 5.23 6.03
C ASN A 164 7.54 6.00 4.74
N MET A 165 8.19 7.15 4.50
CA MET A 165 8.13 7.86 3.23
C MET A 165 8.70 6.99 2.09
N LEU A 166 9.90 6.44 2.27
CA LEU A 166 10.54 5.54 1.32
C LEU A 166 9.71 4.28 1.08
N SER A 167 9.10 3.71 2.14
CA SER A 167 8.22 2.55 1.99
C SER A 167 7.06 2.82 1.02
N GLY A 168 6.40 3.98 1.12
CA GLY A 168 5.35 4.35 0.16
C GLY A 168 5.91 4.67 -1.23
N TYR A 169 7.12 5.23 -1.28
CA TYR A 169 7.72 5.64 -2.55
C TYR A 169 8.14 4.46 -3.44
N ALA A 170 8.46 3.31 -2.86
CA ALA A 170 8.72 2.08 -3.63
C ALA A 170 7.52 1.69 -4.51
N GLU A 171 6.30 1.83 -3.99
CA GLU A 171 5.07 1.61 -4.75
C GLU A 171 4.90 2.65 -5.87
N MET A 172 5.23 3.91 -5.61
CA MET A 172 5.20 4.94 -6.65
C MET A 172 6.20 4.65 -7.76
N LEU A 173 7.42 4.20 -7.43
CA LEU A 173 8.43 3.80 -8.41
C LEU A 173 7.96 2.58 -9.23
N LYS A 174 7.36 1.58 -8.59
CA LYS A 174 6.72 0.45 -9.27
C LYS A 174 5.69 0.92 -10.30
N HIS A 175 4.79 1.79 -9.89
CA HIS A 175 3.75 2.31 -10.79
C HIS A 175 4.35 3.14 -11.94
N ALA A 176 5.46 3.85 -11.71
CA ALA A 176 6.15 4.59 -12.74
C ALA A 176 6.76 3.66 -13.81
N LEU A 177 7.37 2.55 -13.38
CA LEU A 177 7.88 1.51 -14.27
C LEU A 177 6.77 0.85 -15.11
N LEU A 178 5.57 0.74 -14.55
CA LEU A 178 4.41 0.16 -15.25
C LEU A 178 3.71 1.13 -16.21
N HIS A 179 4.01 2.44 -16.14
CA HIS A 179 3.27 3.45 -16.88
C HIS A 179 4.02 3.93 -18.13
N ASP A 180 5.01 4.82 -17.96
CA ASP A 180 5.78 5.37 -19.05
C ASP A 180 7.16 5.90 -18.62
N GLU A 181 8.03 6.11 -19.61
CA GLU A 181 9.41 6.55 -19.39
C GLU A 181 9.54 7.95 -18.78
N ALA A 182 8.63 8.88 -19.13
CA ALA A 182 8.70 10.25 -18.63
C ALA A 182 8.43 10.26 -17.12
N MET A 183 7.43 9.50 -16.69
CA MET A 183 7.06 9.36 -15.30
C MET A 183 8.13 8.62 -14.49
N TRP A 184 8.69 7.53 -15.03
CA TRP A 184 9.81 6.82 -14.41
C TRP A 184 11.02 7.74 -14.23
N ALA A 185 11.41 8.51 -15.25
CA ALA A 185 12.54 9.44 -15.18
C ALA A 185 12.32 10.60 -14.19
N GLU A 186 11.06 11.04 -14.02
CA GLU A 186 10.70 12.04 -12.99
C GLU A 186 10.86 11.46 -11.58
N HIS A 187 10.46 10.21 -11.36
CA HIS A 187 10.58 9.55 -10.06
C HIS A 187 12.03 9.34 -9.63
N LEU A 188 12.94 9.08 -10.56
CA LEU A 188 14.37 8.94 -10.25
C LEU A 188 15.05 10.25 -9.80
N LYS A 189 14.36 11.40 -9.92
CA LYS A 189 14.89 12.72 -9.53
C LYS A 189 14.43 13.16 -8.13
N MET A 190 13.67 12.31 -7.41
CA MET A 190 13.14 12.66 -6.10
C MET A 190 14.27 12.87 -5.08
N ASP A 191 14.27 14.02 -4.42
CA ASP A 191 15.15 14.29 -3.28
C ASP A 191 14.36 14.14 -1.97
N PHE A 192 14.69 13.11 -1.18
CA PHE A 192 14.06 12.85 0.11
C PHE A 192 14.61 13.72 1.25
N ASN A 193 15.60 14.55 1.00
CA ASN A 193 16.11 15.50 1.99
C ASN A 193 15.45 16.87 1.86
N ASP A 194 14.90 17.20 0.67
CA ASP A 194 14.14 18.44 0.41
C ASP A 194 12.88 18.15 -0.42
N ILE A 195 11.87 17.60 0.25
CA ILE A 195 10.63 17.16 -0.42
C ILE A 195 9.76 18.35 -0.78
N ASN A 196 9.51 18.55 -2.07
CA ASN A 196 8.48 19.48 -2.56
C ASN A 196 7.10 18.79 -2.45
N TYR A 197 6.36 19.03 -1.37
CA TYR A 197 5.05 18.41 -1.12
C TYR A 197 4.00 18.78 -2.16
N ALA A 198 4.06 19.97 -2.78
CA ALA A 198 3.14 20.35 -3.86
C ALA A 198 3.39 19.53 -5.14
N GLN A 199 4.65 19.22 -5.44
CA GLN A 199 5.01 18.32 -6.53
C GLN A 199 4.61 16.88 -6.18
N LEU A 200 4.89 16.43 -4.97
CA LEU A 200 4.51 15.11 -4.48
C LEU A 200 3.00 14.89 -4.55
N GLN A 201 2.18 15.90 -4.20
CA GLN A 201 0.72 15.84 -4.34
C GLN A 201 0.30 15.52 -5.79
N LYS A 202 0.88 16.21 -6.78
CA LYS A 202 0.59 15.95 -8.19
C LYS A 202 0.99 14.54 -8.62
N LEU A 203 2.16 14.08 -8.17
CA LEU A 203 2.61 12.71 -8.44
C LEU A 203 1.67 11.66 -7.83
N VAL A 204 1.22 11.85 -6.61
CA VAL A 204 0.26 10.97 -5.94
C VAL A 204 -1.07 10.94 -6.68
N GLU A 205 -1.60 12.10 -7.08
CA GLU A 205 -2.85 12.19 -7.85
C GLU A 205 -2.75 11.44 -9.18
N GLN A 206 -1.66 11.61 -9.92
CA GLN A 206 -1.41 10.88 -11.16
C GLN A 206 -1.37 9.36 -10.92
N ARG A 207 -0.74 8.92 -9.80
CA ARG A 207 -0.68 7.49 -9.44
C ARG A 207 -2.06 6.89 -9.18
N ILE A 208 -2.88 7.60 -8.45
CA ILE A 208 -4.23 7.16 -8.12
C ILE A 208 -5.07 6.96 -9.38
N GLU A 209 -4.93 7.83 -10.38
CA GLU A 209 -5.65 7.67 -11.64
C GLU A 209 -5.20 6.42 -12.42
N VAL A 210 -3.90 6.09 -12.40
CA VAL A 210 -3.39 4.84 -13.01
C VAL A 210 -3.97 3.61 -12.33
N ILE A 211 -3.91 3.58 -10.99
CA ILE A 211 -4.46 2.44 -10.22
C ILE A 211 -5.96 2.31 -10.46
N ARG A 212 -6.70 3.43 -10.40
CA ARG A 212 -8.14 3.45 -10.61
C ARG A 212 -8.52 2.91 -11.99
N HIS A 213 -7.76 3.29 -13.02
CA HIS A 213 -7.94 2.76 -14.37
C HIS A 213 -7.75 1.24 -14.41
N ILE A 214 -6.65 0.73 -13.85
CA ILE A 214 -6.34 -0.71 -13.81
C ILE A 214 -7.41 -1.48 -13.03
N VAL A 215 -7.80 -1.00 -11.84
CA VAL A 215 -8.81 -1.65 -10.99
C VAL A 215 -10.20 -1.64 -11.65
N THR A 216 -10.53 -0.58 -12.40
CA THR A 216 -11.81 -0.51 -13.12
C THR A 216 -11.87 -1.54 -14.26
N ILE A 217 -10.76 -1.76 -14.97
CA ILE A 217 -10.68 -2.74 -16.07
C ILE A 217 -10.68 -4.17 -15.51
N ASP A 218 -9.96 -4.41 -14.41
CA ASP A 218 -9.80 -5.76 -13.84
C ASP A 218 -9.99 -5.76 -12.31
N PRO A 219 -11.23 -5.66 -11.82
CA PRO A 219 -11.51 -5.60 -10.38
C PRO A 219 -11.13 -6.88 -9.62
N HIS A 220 -11.03 -8.02 -10.31
CA HIS A 220 -10.80 -9.34 -9.71
C HIS A 220 -9.38 -9.90 -9.94
N GLU A 221 -8.45 -9.09 -10.45
CA GLU A 221 -7.03 -9.46 -10.65
C GLU A 221 -6.84 -10.73 -11.52
N LYS A 222 -7.64 -10.85 -12.57
CA LYS A 222 -7.55 -11.98 -13.53
C LYS A 222 -6.69 -11.67 -14.75
N GLY A 223 -6.34 -10.42 -14.99
CA GLY A 223 -5.61 -9.94 -16.17
C GLY A 223 -4.66 -8.79 -15.83
N LEU A 224 -4.93 -7.58 -16.37
CA LEU A 224 -4.04 -6.43 -16.27
C LEU A 224 -3.66 -6.04 -14.83
N ARG A 225 -4.55 -6.23 -13.85
CA ARG A 225 -4.27 -5.91 -12.45
C ARG A 225 -3.12 -6.75 -11.87
N LYS A 226 -2.80 -7.92 -12.45
CA LYS A 226 -1.61 -8.70 -12.10
C LYS A 226 -0.31 -7.89 -12.30
N ALA A 227 -0.32 -6.89 -13.18
CA ALA A 227 0.82 -6.00 -13.38
C ALA A 227 1.28 -5.30 -12.09
N LEU A 228 0.33 -4.97 -11.19
CA LEU A 228 0.63 -4.37 -9.89
C LEU A 228 1.48 -5.27 -8.98
N ASN A 229 1.70 -6.54 -9.38
CA ASN A 229 2.56 -7.48 -8.68
C ASN A 229 4.05 -7.38 -9.08
N LEU A 230 4.44 -6.46 -9.98
CA LEU A 230 5.84 -6.20 -10.26
C LEU A 230 6.61 -5.89 -8.95
N GLY A 231 7.71 -6.55 -8.72
CA GLY A 231 8.49 -6.44 -7.47
C GLY A 231 7.93 -7.22 -6.28
N HIS A 232 6.75 -7.83 -6.40
CA HIS A 232 6.08 -8.47 -5.25
C HIS A 232 6.40 -9.95 -5.11
N THR A 233 6.71 -10.68 -6.18
CA THR A 233 7.03 -12.11 -6.06
C THR A 233 8.32 -12.32 -5.27
N VAL A 234 9.35 -11.57 -5.60
CA VAL A 234 10.62 -11.55 -4.84
C VAL A 234 10.44 -10.79 -3.52
N GLY A 235 9.76 -9.64 -3.55
CA GLY A 235 9.56 -8.80 -2.37
C GLY A 235 8.85 -9.50 -1.22
N HIS A 236 7.75 -10.20 -1.46
CA HIS A 236 7.02 -10.94 -0.41
C HIS A 236 7.85 -12.06 0.21
N ALA A 237 8.67 -12.76 -0.60
CA ALA A 237 9.59 -13.76 -0.07
C ALA A 237 10.63 -13.13 0.86
N LEU A 238 11.20 -12.00 0.48
CA LEU A 238 12.17 -11.25 1.29
C LEU A 238 11.53 -10.68 2.56
N GLU A 239 10.30 -10.17 2.49
CA GLU A 239 9.54 -9.68 3.65
C GLU A 239 9.27 -10.80 4.65
N SER A 240 8.83 -11.96 4.15
CA SER A 240 8.56 -13.14 4.97
C SER A 240 9.84 -13.67 5.62
N PHE A 241 10.93 -13.76 4.87
CA PHE A 241 12.23 -14.16 5.38
C PHE A 241 12.75 -13.20 6.47
N ALA A 242 12.60 -11.90 6.28
CA ALA A 242 12.98 -10.91 7.28
C ALA A 242 12.16 -11.04 8.57
N MET A 243 10.88 -11.38 8.47
CA MET A 243 10.03 -11.68 9.64
C MET A 243 10.49 -12.96 10.36
N GLU A 244 10.74 -14.05 9.64
CA GLU A 244 11.21 -15.33 10.19
C GLU A 244 12.56 -15.21 10.92
N THR A 245 13.44 -14.35 10.40
CA THR A 245 14.77 -14.10 11.00
C THR A 245 14.76 -13.04 12.10
N GLY A 246 13.57 -12.56 12.53
CA GLY A 246 13.41 -11.60 13.61
C GLY A 246 13.88 -10.17 13.26
N ARG A 247 13.98 -9.86 11.98
CA ARG A 247 14.39 -8.54 11.45
C ARG A 247 13.32 -7.99 10.50
N PRO A 248 12.08 -7.74 10.96
CA PRO A 248 10.99 -7.31 10.11
C PRO A 248 11.33 -5.99 9.40
N VAL A 249 10.95 -5.90 8.14
CA VAL A 249 11.14 -4.74 7.27
C VAL A 249 9.80 -4.13 6.87
N LEU A 250 9.80 -2.86 6.48
CA LEU A 250 8.60 -2.24 5.93
C LEU A 250 8.33 -2.81 4.54
N HIS A 251 7.05 -3.00 4.22
CA HIS A 251 6.60 -3.59 2.96
C HIS A 251 7.28 -2.97 1.73
N GLY A 252 7.31 -1.64 1.61
CA GLY A 252 7.92 -0.98 0.45
C GLY A 252 9.42 -1.20 0.32
N TYR A 253 10.15 -1.50 1.41
CA TYR A 253 11.55 -1.92 1.31
C TYR A 253 11.66 -3.28 0.63
N ALA A 254 10.80 -4.22 1.00
CA ALA A 254 10.73 -5.52 0.34
C ALA A 254 10.36 -5.39 -1.14
N VAL A 255 9.40 -4.51 -1.47
CA VAL A 255 9.02 -4.22 -2.86
C VAL A 255 10.19 -3.58 -3.63
N ALA A 256 10.93 -2.63 -3.05
CA ALA A 256 12.10 -2.02 -3.69
C ALA A 256 13.17 -3.07 -4.04
N TRP A 257 13.50 -3.97 -3.11
CA TRP A 257 14.42 -5.08 -3.38
C TRP A 257 13.85 -6.07 -4.40
N GLY A 258 12.55 -6.33 -4.33
CA GLY A 258 11.86 -7.15 -5.33
C GLY A 258 11.93 -6.55 -6.73
N LEU A 259 11.83 -5.23 -6.85
CA LEU A 259 12.02 -4.53 -8.13
C LEU A 259 13.44 -4.73 -8.67
N VAL A 260 14.48 -4.70 -7.82
CA VAL A 260 15.86 -4.99 -8.27
C VAL A 260 15.94 -6.40 -8.86
N GLY A 261 15.41 -7.42 -8.17
CA GLY A 261 15.43 -8.80 -8.64
C GLY A 261 14.61 -8.99 -9.93
N GLU A 262 13.38 -8.48 -9.96
CA GLU A 262 12.47 -8.67 -11.11
C GLU A 262 12.90 -7.84 -12.34
N LEU A 263 13.60 -6.71 -12.16
CA LEU A 263 14.23 -5.98 -13.27
C LEU A 263 15.47 -6.72 -13.83
N TYR A 264 16.24 -7.43 -12.99
CA TYR A 264 17.28 -8.34 -13.44
C TYR A 264 16.69 -9.46 -14.32
N LEU A 265 15.63 -10.13 -13.84
CA LEU A 265 14.92 -11.15 -14.62
C LEU A 265 14.32 -10.57 -15.91
N SER A 266 13.81 -9.34 -15.87
CA SER A 266 13.29 -8.62 -17.03
C SER A 266 14.38 -8.40 -18.08
N ALA A 267 15.59 -8.02 -17.65
CA ALA A 267 16.72 -7.81 -18.57
C ALA A 267 17.17 -9.12 -19.24
N VAL A 268 17.18 -10.23 -18.50
CA VAL A 268 17.61 -11.53 -19.02
C VAL A 268 16.53 -12.18 -19.90
N LEU A 269 15.27 -12.20 -19.45
CA LEU A 269 14.19 -12.94 -20.10
C LEU A 269 13.42 -12.13 -21.14
N GLN A 270 13.29 -10.82 -20.91
CA GLN A 270 12.45 -9.93 -21.72
C GLN A 270 13.24 -8.83 -22.43
N HIS A 271 14.56 -8.84 -22.34
CA HIS A 271 15.47 -7.86 -22.96
C HIS A 271 15.21 -6.41 -22.49
N PHE A 272 14.75 -6.22 -21.25
CA PHE A 272 14.59 -4.89 -20.66
C PHE A 272 15.89 -4.08 -20.76
N PRO A 273 15.86 -2.79 -21.13
CA PRO A 273 17.07 -1.98 -21.35
C PRO A 273 17.97 -1.93 -20.10
N GLN A 274 19.21 -2.36 -20.26
CA GLN A 274 20.16 -2.47 -19.14
C GLN A 274 20.50 -1.12 -18.49
N ASP A 275 20.50 -0.05 -19.27
CA ASP A 275 20.73 1.31 -18.78
C ASP A 275 19.59 1.77 -17.85
N LYS A 276 18.33 1.50 -18.20
CA LYS A 276 17.16 1.78 -17.37
C LYS A 276 17.14 0.92 -16.11
N MET A 277 17.48 -0.37 -16.24
CA MET A 277 17.66 -1.26 -15.08
C MET A 277 18.71 -0.70 -14.11
N ARG A 278 19.91 -0.36 -14.62
CA ARG A 278 21.00 0.19 -13.77
C ARG A 278 20.61 1.50 -13.10
N GLN A 279 19.91 2.40 -13.77
CA GLN A 279 19.45 3.66 -13.18
C GLN A 279 18.46 3.40 -12.04
N THR A 280 17.51 2.50 -12.24
CA THR A 280 16.53 2.12 -11.20
C THR A 280 17.20 1.41 -10.02
N VAL A 281 18.08 0.46 -10.28
CA VAL A 281 18.84 -0.26 -9.24
C VAL A 281 19.71 0.70 -8.44
N ARG A 282 20.39 1.62 -9.11
CA ARG A 282 21.21 2.65 -8.45
C ARG A 282 20.34 3.51 -7.51
N PHE A 283 19.20 4.01 -8.00
CA PHE A 283 18.28 4.79 -7.18
C PHE A 283 17.82 4.01 -5.93
N ILE A 284 17.44 2.73 -6.11
CA ILE A 284 17.01 1.90 -4.97
C ILE A 284 18.14 1.73 -3.96
N ARG A 285 19.37 1.46 -4.41
CA ARG A 285 20.53 1.28 -3.51
C ARG A 285 20.98 2.55 -2.81
N GLU A 286 20.79 3.71 -3.42
CA GLU A 286 21.11 5.00 -2.80
C GLU A 286 20.14 5.34 -1.65
N HIS A 287 18.90 4.83 -1.69
CA HIS A 287 17.85 5.25 -0.76
C HIS A 287 17.39 4.15 0.21
N TYR A 288 17.49 2.88 -0.18
CA TYR A 288 17.03 1.75 0.63
C TYR A 288 18.22 0.97 1.19
N GLU A 289 18.16 0.67 2.49
CA GLU A 289 19.16 -0.18 3.14
C GLU A 289 19.23 -1.55 2.46
N ALA A 290 20.44 -2.12 2.35
CA ALA A 290 20.60 -3.45 1.76
C ALA A 290 19.89 -4.52 2.60
N ILE A 291 19.27 -5.47 1.92
CA ILE A 291 18.74 -6.65 2.58
C ILE A 291 19.89 -7.58 3.00
N ASN A 292 19.76 -8.18 4.18
CA ASN A 292 20.80 -9.04 4.73
C ASN A 292 20.36 -10.51 4.63
N PHE A 293 20.86 -11.22 3.62
CA PHE A 293 20.78 -12.67 3.44
C PHE A 293 22.05 -13.20 2.78
N THR A 294 22.26 -14.50 2.81
CA THR A 294 23.43 -15.19 2.29
C THR A 294 23.01 -16.28 1.30
N CYS A 295 23.99 -16.87 0.58
CA CYS A 295 23.69 -17.99 -0.32
C CYS A 295 23.10 -19.22 0.42
N ASN A 296 23.32 -19.35 1.73
CA ASN A 296 22.71 -20.43 2.52
C ASN A 296 21.19 -20.26 2.71
N ASP A 297 20.65 -19.07 2.45
CA ASP A 297 19.24 -18.74 2.62
C ASP A 297 18.43 -18.93 1.32
N TYR A 298 19.08 -19.23 0.19
CA TYR A 298 18.42 -19.32 -1.13
C TYR A 298 17.31 -20.36 -1.16
N ASP A 299 17.55 -21.56 -0.64
CA ASP A 299 16.53 -22.61 -0.60
C ASP A 299 15.28 -22.15 0.17
N ARG A 300 15.48 -21.42 1.28
CA ARG A 300 14.36 -20.89 2.05
C ARG A 300 13.60 -19.79 1.28
N LEU A 301 14.31 -18.89 0.64
CA LEU A 301 13.71 -17.85 -0.21
C LEU A 301 12.93 -18.46 -1.39
N PHE A 302 13.44 -19.51 -2.00
CA PHE A 302 12.72 -20.28 -3.03
C PHE A 302 11.40 -20.85 -2.51
N GLU A 303 11.44 -21.50 -1.34
CA GLU A 303 10.21 -22.04 -0.74
C GLU A 303 9.19 -20.93 -0.44
N LEU A 304 9.63 -19.79 0.09
CA LEU A 304 8.75 -18.64 0.34
C LEU A 304 8.14 -18.09 -0.95
N MET A 305 8.92 -18.02 -2.04
CA MET A 305 8.40 -17.61 -3.35
C MET A 305 7.34 -18.58 -3.88
N LYS A 306 7.51 -19.90 -3.70
CA LYS A 306 6.52 -20.92 -4.12
C LYS A 306 5.19 -20.82 -3.38
N HIS A 307 5.22 -20.35 -2.12
CA HIS A 307 4.01 -20.17 -1.31
C HIS A 307 3.23 -18.89 -1.61
N ASP A 308 3.70 -18.02 -2.53
CA ASP A 308 2.92 -16.84 -2.93
C ASP A 308 1.56 -17.26 -3.53
N LYS A 309 0.49 -16.60 -3.10
CA LYS A 309 -0.91 -16.88 -3.51
C LYS A 309 -1.14 -16.82 -5.03
N LYS A 310 -0.19 -16.25 -5.78
CA LYS A 310 -0.24 -16.06 -7.24
C LYS A 310 0.21 -17.29 -8.02
N ASN A 311 0.83 -18.25 -7.37
CA ASN A 311 1.39 -19.43 -8.00
C ASN A 311 0.30 -20.45 -8.31
N VAL A 312 0.31 -20.97 -9.52
CA VAL A 312 -0.58 -22.02 -9.97
C VAL A 312 0.26 -23.27 -10.28
N GLY A 313 -0.07 -24.41 -9.67
CA GLY A 313 0.63 -25.66 -9.95
C GLY A 313 2.04 -25.76 -9.38
N GLY A 314 2.46 -24.88 -8.46
CA GLY A 314 3.80 -24.90 -7.84
C GLY A 314 4.90 -24.21 -8.65
N GLU A 315 4.56 -23.57 -9.77
CA GLU A 315 5.48 -22.75 -10.54
C GLU A 315 5.45 -21.30 -10.06
N ILE A 316 6.63 -20.70 -9.92
CA ILE A 316 6.78 -19.30 -9.51
C ILE A 316 6.45 -18.42 -10.71
N ASN A 317 5.44 -17.55 -10.53
CA ASN A 317 4.97 -16.65 -11.57
C ASN A 317 5.47 -15.22 -11.34
N PHE A 318 6.04 -14.60 -12.36
CA PHE A 318 6.57 -13.24 -12.32
C PHE A 318 5.82 -12.31 -13.27
N THR A 319 5.67 -11.07 -12.82
CA THR A 319 5.39 -9.94 -13.70
C THR A 319 6.72 -9.31 -14.08
N LEU A 320 7.05 -9.26 -15.38
CA LEU A 320 8.28 -8.70 -15.90
C LEU A 320 7.98 -7.56 -16.89
N LEU A 321 9.02 -6.87 -17.32
CA LEU A 321 8.95 -5.78 -18.30
C LEU A 321 9.88 -6.03 -19.49
N SER A 322 9.47 -5.68 -20.70
CA SER A 322 10.38 -5.58 -21.85
C SER A 322 10.89 -4.15 -22.10
N ASP A 323 10.18 -3.16 -21.62
CA ASP A 323 10.61 -1.76 -21.46
C ASP A 323 9.73 -1.09 -20.37
N VAL A 324 10.03 0.13 -19.96
CA VAL A 324 9.16 0.93 -19.10
C VAL A 324 7.80 1.10 -19.76
N GLY A 325 6.73 0.70 -19.07
CA GLY A 325 5.37 0.66 -19.61
C GLY A 325 5.01 -0.59 -20.41
N GLU A 326 5.99 -1.43 -20.76
CA GLU A 326 5.81 -2.63 -21.57
C GLU A 326 5.74 -3.90 -20.70
N ILE A 327 4.54 -4.23 -20.24
CA ILE A 327 4.29 -5.29 -19.25
C ILE A 327 4.27 -6.67 -19.91
N ARG A 328 4.90 -7.65 -19.27
CA ARG A 328 4.89 -9.07 -19.62
C ARG A 328 4.40 -9.87 -18.41
N LEU A 329 3.20 -10.39 -18.50
CA LEU A 329 2.56 -11.19 -17.44
C LEU A 329 2.94 -12.68 -17.60
N ASP A 330 2.77 -13.42 -16.50
CA ASP A 330 2.84 -14.88 -16.48
C ASP A 330 4.19 -15.42 -16.99
N ASN A 331 5.31 -14.87 -16.47
CA ASN A 331 6.66 -15.32 -16.79
C ASN A 331 7.18 -16.32 -15.75
N HIS A 332 8.05 -17.22 -16.21
CA HIS A 332 8.70 -18.22 -15.37
C HIS A 332 10.22 -18.13 -15.53
N ALA A 333 10.96 -18.44 -14.46
CA ALA A 333 12.41 -18.49 -14.46
C ALA A 333 12.89 -19.82 -13.90
N SER A 334 14.01 -20.33 -14.41
CA SER A 334 14.65 -21.52 -13.86
C SER A 334 15.18 -21.25 -12.45
N CYS A 335 15.33 -22.32 -11.64
CA CYS A 335 15.95 -22.21 -10.32
C CYS A 335 17.36 -21.62 -10.37
N GLU A 336 18.14 -21.95 -11.39
CA GLU A 336 19.47 -21.39 -11.63
C GLU A 336 19.41 -19.88 -11.83
N LEU A 337 18.54 -19.39 -12.72
CA LEU A 337 18.39 -17.95 -13.01
C LEU A 337 17.86 -17.17 -11.78
N ILE A 338 17.01 -17.77 -10.96
CA ILE A 338 16.58 -17.15 -9.70
C ILE A 338 17.75 -17.10 -8.71
N GLY A 339 18.64 -18.10 -8.69
CA GLY A 339 19.90 -18.06 -7.94
C GLY A 339 20.80 -16.90 -8.37
N ASP A 340 21.00 -16.74 -9.69
CA ASP A 340 21.76 -15.60 -10.25
C ASP A 340 21.11 -14.24 -9.89
N MET A 341 19.80 -14.17 -9.89
CA MET A 341 19.05 -12.99 -9.45
C MET A 341 19.31 -12.67 -7.97
N PHE A 342 19.36 -13.70 -7.09
CA PHE A 342 19.71 -13.49 -5.68
C PHE A 342 21.17 -13.02 -5.51
N ASP A 343 22.10 -13.56 -6.30
CA ASP A 343 23.49 -13.08 -6.30
C ASP A 343 23.57 -11.61 -6.76
N PHE A 344 22.86 -11.24 -7.82
CA PHE A 344 22.76 -9.86 -8.27
C PHE A 344 22.16 -8.93 -7.21
N LEU A 345 21.13 -9.37 -6.51
CA LEU A 345 20.49 -8.59 -5.45
C LEU A 345 21.43 -8.35 -4.26
N ARG A 346 22.25 -9.35 -3.93
CA ARG A 346 23.19 -9.31 -2.80
C ARG A 346 24.48 -8.54 -3.11
N GLU A 347 25.04 -8.72 -4.29
CA GLU A 347 26.42 -8.30 -4.64
C GLU A 347 26.47 -7.14 -5.65
N GLY A 348 25.45 -7.00 -6.47
CA GLY A 348 25.40 -6.12 -7.64
C GLY A 348 25.25 -4.62 -7.42
#